data_84dc4c0466ed3cc7b266496da4c11a4e
#
_entry.id   84dc4c0466ed3cc7b266496da4c11a4e
#
_cell.length_a   1.000
_cell.length_b   1.000
_cell.length_c   1.000
_cell.angle_alpha   90.00
_cell.angle_beta   90.00
_cell.angle_gamma   90.00
#
_symmetry.space_group_name_H-M   'P 1'
#
loop_
_entity.id
_entity.type
_entity.pdbx_description
1 polymer ?
#
loop_
_entity_poly.entity_id
_entity_poly.type
_entity_poly.pdbx_seq_one_letter_code
_entity_poly.pdbx_strand_id
1 'polypeptide(L)'
;MAASWWDDVHWNLWRVADRADLVATAHTARRVAREAVAPQLVAGARSGCEWTAEKANILASLDANGLTSILSSTDHGIATALSLAAWELAWIDGGAATLCLSGSLAQMSILDFGTKEQKDRYLDNSDRRHAALCLTEPIPGAGSDATFLSGGFQTAEWVPGSEPMLEIRKRGRFISHMDFADFVVAAVQGYTDRVRGSCLVILEPGDAGEFNRGSRVRKIGHQLASTTNPIFDLRVPASRIVGDYRMIDGVVVPNYDHRRLLEPTFRRNRAILSIMTASKLLSVVQPLINPTGQTTGEPECWEQMVELWAAGEAAASLGFSAARLSDELDCRKDPARKLTSQSALLSSAAKLFSTSSATVMLRHAAAFEGCWPIDGSAGFIRDKLLDAQIEALYLGPEALQRRLVSAAMIDGEFLETFQTWTEDLERHGQRLSGMGIHNLTCAMRLWHWTLGQLRQQTDSRGTRLFCDARQGVTFPMADSLCRLLAARSFTLDVLELEKIRNREALPTFTSSLFFDLSAVASANASGSVARACAELLFGYGEHFPVSATTRNAFDHLRAKLKLSLCGSAAARNRIAQFLRAEHQC
;
A
#
# COMPACT_ATOMS: atom_id res chain seq x y z
N MET A 1 -7.67 -28.78 10.28
CA MET A 1 -7.24 -27.86 11.34
C MET A 1 -8.43 -26.94 11.58
N ALA A 2 -8.92 -26.84 12.81
CA ALA A 2 -9.99 -25.92 13.14
C ALA A 2 -9.55 -24.53 12.69
N ALA A 3 -10.45 -23.78 12.03
CA ALA A 3 -10.23 -22.36 11.76
C ALA A 3 -9.85 -21.74 13.10
N SER A 4 -8.68 -21.12 13.16
CA SER A 4 -8.28 -20.47 14.39
C SER A 4 -9.23 -19.28 14.57
N TRP A 5 -9.62 -18.96 15.82
CA TRP A 5 -10.41 -17.77 16.16
C TRP A 5 -9.83 -16.49 15.49
N TRP A 6 -8.55 -16.52 15.14
CA TRP A 6 -7.81 -15.50 14.45
C TRP A 6 -8.41 -15.12 13.09
N ASP A 7 -8.77 -16.12 12.29
CA ASP A 7 -9.33 -15.89 10.95
C ASP A 7 -10.72 -15.25 11.02
N ASP A 8 -11.59 -15.78 11.86
CA ASP A 8 -12.96 -15.28 12.02
C ASP A 8 -12.97 -13.82 12.50
N VAL A 9 -12.05 -13.48 13.40
CA VAL A 9 -11.90 -12.11 13.90
C VAL A 9 -11.47 -11.16 12.80
N HIS A 10 -10.45 -11.49 12.01
CA HIS A 10 -9.94 -10.61 10.98
C HIS A 10 -10.93 -10.39 9.84
N TRP A 11 -11.69 -11.40 9.44
CA TRP A 11 -12.72 -11.21 8.41
C TRP A 11 -13.85 -10.29 8.88
N ASN A 12 -14.18 -10.35 10.16
CA ASN A 12 -15.14 -9.42 10.77
C ASN A 12 -14.56 -8.00 10.89
N LEU A 13 -13.31 -7.87 11.37
CA LEU A 13 -12.59 -6.57 11.41
C LEU A 13 -12.57 -5.90 10.04
N TRP A 14 -12.24 -6.66 8.99
CA TRP A 14 -12.12 -6.12 7.63
C TRP A 14 -13.47 -6.05 6.88
N ARG A 15 -14.57 -6.46 7.51
CA ARG A 15 -15.94 -6.43 6.96
C ARG A 15 -16.09 -7.26 5.68
N VAL A 16 -15.46 -8.41 5.63
CA VAL A 16 -15.52 -9.34 4.50
C VAL A 16 -16.21 -10.65 4.85
N ALA A 17 -16.56 -10.90 6.13
CA ALA A 17 -17.17 -12.14 6.59
C ALA A 17 -18.47 -12.49 5.83
N ASP A 18 -19.30 -11.49 5.52
CA ASP A 18 -20.57 -11.68 4.79
C ASP A 18 -20.41 -11.81 3.26
N ARG A 19 -19.17 -11.71 2.75
CA ARG A 19 -18.84 -11.79 1.33
C ARG A 19 -18.20 -13.13 1.01
N ALA A 20 -19.04 -14.13 0.75
CA ALA A 20 -18.59 -15.51 0.47
C ALA A 20 -17.59 -15.61 -0.71
N ASP A 21 -17.73 -14.76 -1.73
CA ASP A 21 -16.82 -14.64 -2.87
C ASP A 21 -15.41 -14.19 -2.44
N LEU A 22 -15.32 -13.18 -1.58
CA LEU A 22 -14.05 -12.66 -1.04
C LEU A 22 -13.39 -13.66 -0.09
N VAL A 23 -14.18 -14.30 0.78
CA VAL A 23 -13.70 -15.36 1.69
C VAL A 23 -13.18 -16.56 0.89
N ALA A 24 -13.86 -16.96 -0.18
CA ALA A 24 -13.39 -18.02 -1.08
C ALA A 24 -12.05 -17.66 -1.76
N THR A 25 -11.89 -16.42 -2.18
CA THR A 25 -10.61 -15.91 -2.73
C THR A 25 -9.48 -16.03 -1.70
N ALA A 26 -9.72 -15.60 -0.45
CA ALA A 26 -8.74 -15.73 0.64
C ALA A 26 -8.37 -17.20 0.91
N HIS A 27 -9.35 -18.08 1.02
CA HIS A 27 -9.09 -19.53 1.22
C HIS A 27 -8.30 -20.13 0.07
N THR A 28 -8.61 -19.78 -1.18
CA THR A 28 -7.87 -20.26 -2.37
C THR A 28 -6.43 -19.77 -2.32
N ALA A 29 -6.20 -18.47 -2.06
CA ALA A 29 -4.86 -17.91 -1.95
C ALA A 29 -4.06 -18.55 -0.80
N ARG A 30 -4.68 -18.78 0.36
CA ARG A 30 -4.07 -19.48 1.50
C ARG A 30 -3.65 -20.89 1.16
N ARG A 31 -4.51 -21.64 0.50
CA ARG A 31 -4.21 -23.02 0.08
C ARG A 31 -3.03 -23.03 -0.89
N VAL A 32 -3.03 -22.19 -1.92
CA VAL A 32 -1.92 -22.08 -2.88
C VAL A 32 -0.63 -21.64 -2.18
N ALA A 33 -0.69 -20.67 -1.28
CA ALA A 33 0.47 -20.23 -0.50
C ALA A 33 1.12 -21.38 0.30
N ARG A 34 0.31 -22.22 0.94
CA ARG A 34 0.79 -23.33 1.77
C ARG A 34 1.19 -24.58 0.97
N GLU A 35 0.44 -24.91 -0.07
CA GLU A 35 0.60 -26.19 -0.79
C GLU A 35 1.48 -26.05 -2.04
N ALA A 36 1.55 -24.88 -2.66
CA ALA A 36 2.35 -24.65 -3.86
C ALA A 36 3.56 -23.74 -3.61
N VAL A 37 3.41 -22.61 -2.89
CA VAL A 37 4.52 -21.67 -2.68
C VAL A 37 5.51 -22.18 -1.65
N ALA A 38 5.06 -22.53 -0.45
CA ALA A 38 5.95 -22.93 0.65
C ALA A 38 6.87 -24.11 0.30
N PRO A 39 6.44 -25.20 -0.37
CA PRO A 39 7.34 -26.27 -0.78
C PRO A 39 8.42 -25.83 -1.77
N GLN A 40 8.11 -24.91 -2.69
CA GLN A 40 9.08 -24.40 -3.65
C GLN A 40 10.12 -23.47 -3.00
N LEU A 41 9.76 -22.78 -1.91
CA LEU A 41 10.73 -22.03 -1.10
C LEU A 41 11.75 -22.96 -0.45
N VAL A 42 11.30 -24.08 0.10
CA VAL A 42 12.19 -25.13 0.65
C VAL A 42 13.09 -25.72 -0.44
N ALA A 43 12.58 -25.86 -1.66
CA ALA A 43 13.36 -26.32 -2.83
C ALA A 43 14.33 -25.27 -3.39
N GLY A 44 14.39 -24.05 -2.80
CA GLY A 44 15.38 -23.03 -3.17
C GLY A 44 14.88 -21.99 -4.20
N ALA A 45 13.57 -21.84 -4.40
CA ALA A 45 13.02 -20.86 -5.35
C ALA A 45 13.51 -19.42 -5.14
N ARG A 46 13.94 -19.04 -3.93
CA ARG A 46 14.53 -17.72 -3.61
C ARG A 46 16.01 -17.58 -3.94
N SER A 47 16.72 -18.64 -4.33
CA SER A 47 18.18 -18.68 -4.37
C SER A 47 18.84 -17.81 -5.45
N GLY A 48 18.09 -17.10 -6.29
CA GLY A 48 18.69 -16.24 -7.31
C GLY A 48 17.68 -15.40 -8.07
N CYS A 49 18.19 -14.58 -8.99
CA CYS A 49 17.36 -13.75 -9.87
C CYS A 49 16.87 -14.51 -11.13
N GLU A 50 17.36 -15.70 -11.37
CA GLU A 50 17.00 -16.51 -12.52
C GLU A 50 15.52 -16.94 -12.46
N TRP A 51 14.89 -17.08 -13.63
CA TRP A 51 13.56 -17.65 -13.77
C TRP A 51 13.69 -19.17 -13.80
N THR A 52 13.50 -19.81 -12.66
CA THR A 52 13.71 -21.24 -12.47
C THR A 52 12.41 -22.04 -12.64
N ALA A 53 12.52 -23.37 -12.71
CA ALA A 53 11.37 -24.26 -12.78
C ALA A 53 10.46 -24.13 -11.54
N GLU A 54 11.05 -23.93 -10.36
CA GLU A 54 10.32 -23.73 -9.10
C GLU A 54 9.44 -22.48 -9.16
N LYS A 55 9.94 -21.37 -9.69
CA LYS A 55 9.19 -20.13 -9.89
C LYS A 55 8.08 -20.29 -10.95
N ALA A 56 8.38 -21.01 -12.02
CA ALA A 56 7.38 -21.34 -13.04
C ALA A 56 6.27 -22.23 -12.49
N ASN A 57 6.58 -23.19 -11.63
CA ASN A 57 5.59 -24.04 -10.95
C ASN A 57 4.69 -23.22 -10.01
N ILE A 58 5.25 -22.23 -9.30
CA ILE A 58 4.45 -21.31 -8.48
C ILE A 58 3.48 -20.53 -9.37
N LEU A 59 3.97 -19.93 -10.45
CA LEU A 59 3.12 -19.17 -11.39
C LEU A 59 2.01 -20.04 -11.98
N ALA A 60 2.33 -21.24 -12.43
CA ALA A 60 1.35 -22.19 -12.96
C ALA A 60 0.28 -22.57 -11.93
N SER A 61 0.66 -22.67 -10.65
CA SER A 61 -0.30 -22.93 -9.56
C SER A 61 -1.19 -21.73 -9.28
N LEU A 62 -0.65 -20.51 -9.32
CA LEU A 62 -1.42 -19.26 -9.21
C LEU A 62 -2.45 -19.17 -10.35
N ASP A 63 -2.03 -19.46 -11.57
CA ASP A 63 -2.87 -19.46 -12.78
C ASP A 63 -3.97 -20.50 -12.69
N ALA A 64 -3.62 -21.74 -12.36
CA ALA A 64 -4.57 -22.86 -12.28
C ALA A 64 -5.68 -22.60 -11.25
N ASN A 65 -5.41 -21.78 -10.23
CA ASN A 65 -6.37 -21.42 -9.18
C ASN A 65 -7.03 -20.04 -9.41
N GLY A 66 -6.83 -19.41 -10.57
CA GLY A 66 -7.47 -18.14 -10.95
C GLY A 66 -6.97 -16.91 -10.18
N LEU A 67 -5.87 -17.02 -9.43
CA LEU A 67 -5.36 -15.90 -8.61
C LEU A 67 -4.72 -14.79 -9.45
N THR A 68 -4.18 -15.10 -10.62
CA THR A 68 -3.64 -14.11 -11.56
C THR A 68 -4.73 -13.43 -12.42
N SER A 69 -5.95 -13.94 -12.38
CA SER A 69 -7.11 -13.44 -13.14
C SER A 69 -8.23 -12.86 -12.27
N ILE A 70 -7.96 -12.55 -10.98
CA ILE A 70 -8.95 -11.93 -10.06
C ILE A 70 -9.57 -10.68 -10.67
N LEU A 71 -8.79 -9.87 -11.39
CA LEU A 71 -9.23 -8.62 -12.00
C LEU A 71 -10.40 -8.80 -12.97
N SER A 72 -10.42 -9.89 -13.72
CA SER A 72 -11.43 -10.19 -14.74
C SER A 72 -12.53 -11.14 -14.25
N SER A 73 -12.34 -11.74 -13.07
CA SER A 73 -13.33 -12.66 -12.47
C SER A 73 -14.19 -12.04 -11.38
N THR A 74 -13.91 -10.79 -10.99
CA THR A 74 -14.57 -10.09 -9.88
C THR A 74 -15.33 -8.87 -10.40
N ASP A 75 -16.65 -8.88 -10.33
CA ASP A 75 -17.49 -7.76 -10.80
C ASP A 75 -17.45 -6.54 -9.86
N HIS A 76 -17.31 -6.78 -8.55
CA HIS A 76 -17.29 -5.74 -7.53
C HIS A 76 -16.29 -6.07 -6.42
N GLY A 77 -15.58 -5.06 -5.92
CA GLY A 77 -14.65 -5.24 -4.81
C GLY A 77 -13.26 -5.75 -5.24
N ILE A 78 -12.80 -5.35 -6.41
CA ILE A 78 -11.52 -5.76 -7.01
C ILE A 78 -10.34 -5.45 -6.07
N ALA A 79 -10.28 -4.24 -5.51
CA ALA A 79 -9.18 -3.86 -4.62
C ALA A 79 -9.17 -4.70 -3.34
N THR A 80 -10.35 -5.01 -2.79
CA THR A 80 -10.48 -5.88 -1.61
C THR A 80 -10.11 -7.34 -1.93
N ALA A 81 -10.56 -7.89 -3.08
CA ALA A 81 -10.22 -9.26 -3.49
C ALA A 81 -8.72 -9.45 -3.70
N LEU A 82 -8.08 -8.53 -4.43
CA LEU A 82 -6.62 -8.53 -4.63
C LEU A 82 -5.87 -8.34 -3.31
N SER A 83 -6.41 -7.56 -2.38
CA SER A 83 -5.85 -7.38 -1.04
C SER A 83 -5.87 -8.65 -0.21
N LEU A 84 -6.94 -9.44 -0.27
CA LEU A 84 -7.04 -10.71 0.43
C LEU A 84 -6.07 -11.75 -0.16
N ALA A 85 -5.95 -11.80 -1.49
CA ALA A 85 -4.95 -12.64 -2.12
C ALA A 85 -3.52 -12.22 -1.74
N ALA A 86 -3.24 -10.91 -1.74
CA ALA A 86 -1.96 -10.36 -1.29
C ALA A 86 -1.65 -10.71 0.16
N TRP A 87 -2.63 -10.61 1.05
CA TRP A 87 -2.52 -10.98 2.46
C TRP A 87 -2.06 -12.42 2.64
N GLU A 88 -2.76 -13.36 2.04
CA GLU A 88 -2.50 -14.78 2.21
C GLU A 88 -1.16 -15.22 1.58
N LEU A 89 -0.84 -14.69 0.40
CA LEU A 89 0.43 -15.00 -0.27
C LEU A 89 1.62 -14.40 0.47
N ALA A 90 1.53 -13.11 0.89
CA ALA A 90 2.60 -12.44 1.61
C ALA A 90 2.81 -12.94 3.03
N TRP A 91 1.81 -13.61 3.62
CA TRP A 91 1.96 -14.35 4.87
C TRP A 91 3.09 -15.37 4.78
N ILE A 92 3.22 -16.02 3.64
CA ILE A 92 4.31 -16.95 3.33
C ILE A 92 5.49 -16.21 2.70
N ASP A 93 5.27 -15.47 1.60
CA ASP A 93 6.34 -14.82 0.83
C ASP A 93 5.84 -13.58 0.07
N GLY A 94 6.47 -12.41 0.30
CA GLY A 94 6.12 -11.17 -0.37
C GLY A 94 6.39 -11.20 -1.88
N GLY A 95 7.38 -11.96 -2.32
CA GLY A 95 7.68 -12.18 -3.73
C GLY A 95 6.59 -13.00 -4.44
N ALA A 96 5.95 -13.95 -3.74
CA ALA A 96 4.81 -14.71 -4.28
C ALA A 96 3.60 -13.80 -4.50
N ALA A 97 3.30 -12.90 -3.54
CA ALA A 97 2.26 -11.90 -3.72
C ALA A 97 2.57 -10.97 -4.91
N THR A 98 3.81 -10.53 -5.05
CA THR A 98 4.23 -9.71 -6.21
C THR A 98 4.16 -10.50 -7.51
N LEU A 99 4.56 -11.77 -7.53
CA LEU A 99 4.43 -12.65 -8.71
C LEU A 99 2.95 -12.83 -9.12
N CYS A 100 2.04 -12.90 -8.17
CA CYS A 100 0.61 -13.00 -8.45
C CYS A 100 0.04 -11.69 -9.02
N LEU A 101 0.41 -10.53 -8.45
CA LEU A 101 -0.35 -9.29 -8.60
C LEU A 101 0.28 -8.26 -9.55
N SER A 102 1.56 -8.38 -9.90
CA SER A 102 2.23 -7.33 -10.72
C SER A 102 1.62 -7.17 -12.12
N GLY A 103 1.03 -8.22 -12.69
CA GLY A 103 0.33 -8.14 -13.99
C GLY A 103 -0.90 -7.23 -13.94
N SER A 104 -1.59 -7.20 -12.81
CA SER A 104 -2.79 -6.37 -12.63
C SER A 104 -2.50 -4.87 -12.78
N LEU A 105 -1.26 -4.41 -12.51
CA LEU A 105 -0.86 -3.01 -12.71
C LEU A 105 -1.04 -2.54 -14.16
N ALA A 106 -0.70 -3.38 -15.12
CA ALA A 106 -0.89 -3.09 -16.54
C ALA A 106 -2.36 -3.25 -16.94
N GLN A 107 -2.99 -4.34 -16.51
CA GLN A 107 -4.36 -4.69 -16.88
C GLN A 107 -5.39 -3.68 -16.34
N MET A 108 -5.20 -3.12 -15.13
CA MET A 108 -6.12 -2.13 -14.55
C MET A 108 -6.29 -0.88 -15.42
N SER A 109 -5.22 -0.38 -16.05
CA SER A 109 -5.34 0.77 -16.95
C SER A 109 -6.19 0.47 -18.18
N ILE A 110 -6.12 -0.77 -18.71
CA ILE A 110 -6.96 -1.22 -19.82
C ILE A 110 -8.41 -1.42 -19.32
N LEU A 111 -8.60 -1.99 -18.14
CA LEU A 111 -9.93 -2.18 -17.54
C LEU A 111 -10.68 -0.85 -17.36
N ASP A 112 -9.99 0.17 -16.83
CA ASP A 112 -10.61 1.46 -16.52
C ASP A 112 -10.85 2.29 -17.79
N PHE A 113 -9.92 2.33 -18.72
CA PHE A 113 -9.89 3.30 -19.83
C PHE A 113 -9.83 2.68 -21.23
N GLY A 114 -9.50 1.38 -21.35
CA GLY A 114 -9.38 0.72 -22.65
C GLY A 114 -10.67 0.76 -23.45
N THR A 115 -10.55 0.78 -24.78
CA THR A 115 -11.68 0.58 -25.69
C THR A 115 -12.26 -0.81 -25.52
N LYS A 116 -13.45 -1.05 -26.07
CA LYS A 116 -14.06 -2.38 -26.05
C LYS A 116 -13.12 -3.43 -26.67
N GLU A 117 -12.54 -3.11 -27.81
CA GLU A 117 -11.63 -3.99 -28.54
C GLU A 117 -10.36 -4.29 -27.73
N GLN A 118 -9.82 -3.28 -27.02
CA GLN A 118 -8.67 -3.48 -26.13
C GLN A 118 -9.03 -4.38 -24.95
N LYS A 119 -10.19 -4.17 -24.31
CA LYS A 119 -10.67 -5.02 -23.22
C LYS A 119 -10.91 -6.46 -23.68
N ASP A 120 -11.61 -6.64 -24.78
CA ASP A 120 -11.90 -7.96 -25.35
C ASP A 120 -10.60 -8.72 -25.72
N ARG A 121 -9.56 -8.00 -26.20
CA ARG A 121 -8.29 -8.63 -26.59
C ARG A 121 -7.35 -8.93 -25.43
N TYR A 122 -7.28 -8.07 -24.41
CA TYR A 122 -6.24 -8.12 -23.39
C TYR A 122 -6.73 -8.53 -22.01
N LEU A 123 -8.04 -8.55 -21.76
CA LEU A 123 -8.63 -8.90 -20.46
C LEU A 123 -9.58 -10.11 -20.55
N ASP A 124 -9.75 -10.71 -21.72
CA ASP A 124 -10.57 -11.92 -21.84
C ASP A 124 -9.91 -13.09 -21.11
N ASN A 125 -10.69 -13.74 -20.23
CA ASN A 125 -10.26 -14.87 -19.43
C ASN A 125 -10.03 -16.17 -20.23
N SER A 126 -10.55 -16.25 -21.47
CA SER A 126 -10.38 -17.43 -22.30
C SER A 126 -8.94 -17.64 -22.77
N ASP A 127 -8.18 -16.54 -22.87
CA ASP A 127 -6.78 -16.52 -23.27
C ASP A 127 -5.95 -15.83 -22.18
N ARG A 128 -5.54 -16.60 -21.15
CA ARG A 128 -4.80 -16.08 -19.99
C ARG A 128 -3.52 -15.40 -20.43
N ARG A 129 -3.50 -14.06 -20.34
CA ARG A 129 -2.37 -13.24 -20.74
C ARG A 129 -1.72 -12.56 -19.55
N HIS A 130 -0.43 -12.81 -19.40
CA HIS A 130 0.38 -12.10 -18.42
C HIS A 130 0.81 -10.74 -18.97
N ALA A 131 0.69 -9.73 -18.12
CA ALA A 131 1.02 -8.36 -18.47
C ALA A 131 2.20 -7.82 -17.64
N ALA A 132 2.90 -6.83 -18.17
CA ALA A 132 3.88 -6.04 -17.44
C ALA A 132 3.64 -4.54 -17.61
N LEU A 133 3.85 -3.75 -16.57
CA LEU A 133 3.79 -2.29 -16.64
C LEU A 133 5.21 -1.71 -16.75
N CYS A 134 5.55 -1.15 -17.89
CA CYS A 134 6.84 -0.49 -18.12
C CYS A 134 6.73 1.03 -17.91
N LEU A 135 6.79 1.45 -16.64
CA LEU A 135 6.78 2.87 -16.26
C LEU A 135 8.18 3.36 -15.87
N THR A 136 8.83 2.69 -14.91
CA THR A 136 10.13 3.10 -14.36
C THR A 136 11.23 3.08 -15.41
N GLU A 137 12.07 4.12 -15.41
CA GLU A 137 13.15 4.36 -16.37
C GLU A 137 14.52 4.46 -15.70
N PRO A 138 15.63 4.35 -16.47
CA PRO A 138 16.99 4.46 -15.92
C PRO A 138 17.33 5.82 -15.31
N ILE A 139 16.63 6.89 -15.68
CA ILE A 139 16.90 8.25 -15.19
C ILE A 139 16.46 8.36 -13.73
N PRO A 140 17.33 8.77 -12.79
CA PRO A 140 16.98 8.96 -11.39
C PRO A 140 15.79 9.92 -11.22
N GLY A 141 14.78 9.51 -10.47
CA GLY A 141 13.56 10.29 -10.22
C GLY A 141 12.48 10.20 -11.29
N ALA A 142 12.77 9.77 -12.51
CA ALA A 142 11.80 9.71 -13.60
C ALA A 142 10.65 8.74 -13.35
N GLY A 143 10.87 7.65 -12.63
CA GLY A 143 9.84 6.66 -12.30
C GLY A 143 9.10 6.91 -10.99
N SER A 144 9.55 7.87 -10.16
CA SER A 144 9.01 8.03 -8.80
C SER A 144 7.64 8.71 -8.76
N ASP A 145 7.38 9.63 -9.67
CA ASP A 145 6.13 10.40 -9.72
C ASP A 145 5.49 10.40 -11.12
N ALA A 146 6.08 9.69 -12.07
CA ALA A 146 5.65 9.67 -13.47
C ALA A 146 5.54 11.07 -14.11
N THR A 147 6.28 12.05 -13.56
CA THR A 147 6.20 13.46 -14.02
C THR A 147 6.91 13.64 -15.34
N PHE A 148 8.04 12.95 -15.51
CA PHE A 148 8.85 12.98 -16.73
C PHE A 148 9.07 11.56 -17.25
N LEU A 149 8.90 11.38 -18.55
CA LEU A 149 9.17 10.15 -19.27
C LEU A 149 10.28 10.43 -20.28
N SER A 150 11.32 9.60 -20.28
CA SER A 150 12.36 9.65 -21.32
C SER A 150 12.01 8.76 -22.50
N GLY A 151 11.10 7.78 -22.32
CA GLY A 151 10.57 6.96 -23.40
C GLY A 151 9.73 7.81 -24.34
N GLY A 152 10.09 7.79 -25.62
CA GLY A 152 9.45 8.60 -26.66
C GLY A 152 8.54 7.80 -27.56
N PHE A 153 7.58 8.46 -28.14
CA PHE A 153 6.87 7.98 -29.32
C PHE A 153 6.76 9.09 -30.37
N GLN A 154 6.80 8.68 -31.63
CA GLN A 154 6.60 9.57 -32.78
C GLN A 154 5.77 8.81 -33.82
N THR A 155 5.14 9.52 -34.75
CA THR A 155 4.51 8.87 -35.90
C THR A 155 5.57 8.48 -36.92
N ALA A 156 5.48 7.25 -37.42
CA ALA A 156 6.06 6.87 -38.68
C ALA A 156 5.33 7.59 -39.84
N GLU A 157 5.76 7.37 -41.09
CA GLU A 157 5.07 7.91 -42.27
C GLU A 157 3.57 7.62 -42.18
N TRP A 158 2.75 8.67 -42.20
CA TRP A 158 1.31 8.56 -42.17
C TRP A 158 0.70 9.01 -43.48
N VAL A 159 -0.17 8.19 -44.03
CA VAL A 159 -0.95 8.51 -45.23
C VAL A 159 -2.36 8.87 -44.76
N PRO A 160 -2.93 10.03 -45.20
CA PRO A 160 -4.31 10.37 -44.86
C PRO A 160 -5.30 9.27 -45.26
N GLY A 161 -6.16 8.88 -44.30
CA GLY A 161 -7.11 7.78 -44.48
C GLY A 161 -6.62 6.39 -44.04
N SER A 162 -5.33 6.26 -43.66
CA SER A 162 -4.80 5.05 -43.00
C SER A 162 -4.67 5.26 -41.49
N GLU A 163 -4.56 4.16 -40.73
CA GLU A 163 -4.22 4.22 -39.32
C GLU A 163 -2.77 4.69 -39.13
N PRO A 164 -2.52 5.68 -38.24
CA PRO A 164 -1.16 6.12 -37.95
C PRO A 164 -0.34 4.99 -37.31
N MET A 165 0.91 4.82 -37.74
CA MET A 165 1.88 3.95 -37.07
C MET A 165 2.75 4.78 -36.13
N LEU A 166 2.99 4.27 -34.92
CA LEU A 166 3.82 4.87 -33.90
C LEU A 166 5.18 4.16 -33.84
N GLU A 167 6.25 4.89 -33.78
CA GLU A 167 7.57 4.40 -33.42
C GLU A 167 7.79 4.63 -31.91
N ILE A 168 7.94 3.54 -31.17
CA ILE A 168 8.08 3.56 -29.71
C ILE A 168 9.53 3.24 -29.34
N ARG A 169 10.16 4.14 -28.59
CA ARG A 169 11.49 3.92 -28.00
C ARG A 169 11.40 4.03 -26.50
N LYS A 170 11.58 2.93 -25.79
CA LYS A 170 11.46 2.85 -24.35
C LYS A 170 12.55 2.00 -23.74
N ARG A 171 13.18 2.49 -22.67
CA ARG A 171 14.05 1.71 -21.79
C ARG A 171 13.40 1.62 -20.42
N GLY A 172 13.05 0.40 -20.02
CA GLY A 172 12.51 0.14 -18.70
C GLY A 172 13.62 -0.15 -17.68
N ARG A 173 13.31 0.08 -16.39
CA ARG A 173 14.16 -0.31 -15.27
C ARG A 173 13.30 -0.93 -14.19
N PHE A 174 13.74 -2.09 -13.68
CA PHE A 174 13.05 -2.85 -12.62
C PHE A 174 11.61 -3.24 -12.98
N ILE A 175 11.40 -3.69 -14.19
CA ILE A 175 10.07 -4.07 -14.66
C ILE A 175 9.79 -5.53 -14.29
N SER A 176 8.71 -5.75 -13.54
CA SER A 176 8.28 -7.08 -13.11
C SER A 176 7.53 -7.80 -14.23
N HIS A 177 7.52 -9.15 -14.22
CA HIS A 177 6.82 -10.07 -15.15
C HIS A 177 7.43 -10.17 -16.55
N MET A 178 8.50 -9.48 -16.85
CA MET A 178 9.04 -9.45 -18.22
C MET A 178 9.49 -10.81 -18.75
N ASP A 179 9.85 -11.79 -17.91
CA ASP A 179 10.28 -13.11 -18.37
C ASP A 179 9.17 -13.87 -19.11
N PHE A 180 7.90 -13.62 -18.75
CA PHE A 180 6.74 -14.36 -19.27
C PHE A 180 5.58 -13.45 -19.72
N ALA A 181 5.75 -12.12 -19.75
CA ALA A 181 4.73 -11.21 -20.21
C ALA A 181 4.36 -11.45 -21.69
N ASP A 182 3.07 -11.61 -21.95
CA ASP A 182 2.49 -11.73 -23.28
C ASP A 182 2.30 -10.36 -23.93
N PHE A 183 2.13 -9.32 -23.11
CA PHE A 183 2.11 -7.92 -23.54
C PHE A 183 2.64 -7.00 -22.43
N VAL A 184 3.04 -5.80 -22.83
CA VAL A 184 3.56 -4.76 -21.95
C VAL A 184 2.76 -3.48 -22.16
N VAL A 185 2.33 -2.86 -21.08
CA VAL A 185 1.79 -1.50 -21.10
C VAL A 185 2.91 -0.53 -20.76
N ALA A 186 3.36 0.24 -21.74
CA ALA A 186 4.51 1.15 -21.63
C ALA A 186 4.06 2.61 -21.54
N ALA A 187 4.57 3.35 -20.56
CA ALA A 187 4.35 4.80 -20.47
C ALA A 187 5.36 5.54 -21.35
N VAL A 188 4.86 6.38 -22.25
CA VAL A 188 5.65 7.14 -23.22
C VAL A 188 5.13 8.55 -23.38
N GLN A 189 5.97 9.47 -23.87
CA GLN A 189 5.58 10.83 -24.21
C GLN A 189 6.14 11.26 -25.57
N GLY A 190 5.40 12.09 -26.28
CA GLY A 190 5.81 12.65 -27.58
C GLY A 190 5.46 14.14 -27.66
N TYR A 191 6.42 14.90 -28.18
CA TYR A 191 6.27 16.32 -28.45
C TYR A 191 6.94 16.65 -29.79
N THR A 192 6.30 16.15 -30.86
CA THR A 192 6.72 16.40 -32.25
C THR A 192 5.61 17.10 -33.02
N ASP A 193 5.86 17.48 -34.26
CA ASP A 193 4.84 18.09 -35.13
C ASP A 193 3.66 17.15 -35.42
N ARG A 194 3.82 15.82 -35.18
CA ARG A 194 2.81 14.79 -35.49
C ARG A 194 2.28 14.03 -34.31
N VAL A 195 2.86 14.23 -33.11
CA VAL A 195 2.44 13.59 -31.87
C VAL A 195 2.54 14.57 -30.72
N ARG A 196 1.49 14.67 -29.90
CA ARG A 196 1.50 15.56 -28.73
C ARG A 196 0.90 14.88 -27.52
N GLY A 197 1.64 14.89 -26.40
CA GLY A 197 1.19 14.43 -25.08
C GLY A 197 1.89 13.16 -24.63
N SER A 198 1.39 12.60 -23.55
CA SER A 198 1.88 11.34 -22.98
C SER A 198 0.74 10.33 -22.93
N CYS A 199 1.07 9.03 -22.97
CA CYS A 199 0.07 7.96 -22.95
C CYS A 199 0.63 6.67 -22.38
N LEU A 200 -0.21 5.66 -22.31
CA LEU A 200 0.16 4.26 -22.17
C LEU A 200 -0.06 3.57 -23.52
N VAL A 201 0.92 2.81 -23.98
CA VAL A 201 0.87 2.06 -25.24
C VAL A 201 1.05 0.58 -24.96
N ILE A 202 0.25 -0.27 -25.61
CA ILE A 202 0.33 -1.72 -25.50
C ILE A 202 1.34 -2.24 -26.53
N LEU A 203 2.34 -2.97 -26.06
CA LEU A 203 3.42 -3.58 -26.84
C LEU A 203 3.36 -5.09 -26.74
N GLU A 204 3.54 -5.81 -27.85
CA GLU A 204 3.54 -7.28 -27.89
C GLU A 204 4.86 -7.80 -28.48
N PRO A 205 5.32 -9.02 -28.12
CA PRO A 205 6.54 -9.61 -28.67
C PRO A 205 6.54 -9.79 -30.19
N GLY A 206 5.36 -9.82 -30.81
CA GLY A 206 5.17 -9.94 -32.25
C GLY A 206 5.16 -8.61 -33.01
N ASP A 207 5.28 -7.47 -32.35
CA ASP A 207 5.33 -6.16 -33.01
C ASP A 207 6.64 -5.99 -33.80
N ALA A 208 6.60 -5.19 -34.87
CA ALA A 208 7.76 -4.97 -35.74
C ALA A 208 8.84 -4.16 -35.03
N GLY A 209 10.07 -4.68 -34.97
CA GLY A 209 11.21 -4.05 -34.34
C GLY A 209 11.84 -4.89 -33.23
N GLU A 210 12.45 -4.25 -32.24
CA GLU A 210 13.13 -4.92 -31.14
C GLU A 210 12.25 -4.93 -29.87
N PHE A 211 11.75 -6.12 -29.48
CA PHE A 211 11.15 -6.40 -28.19
C PHE A 211 12.15 -7.17 -27.31
N ASN A 212 12.97 -6.44 -26.56
CA ASN A 212 14.01 -7.04 -25.74
C ASN A 212 13.57 -7.05 -24.27
N ARG A 213 13.40 -8.24 -23.69
CA ARG A 213 12.97 -8.44 -22.29
C ARG A 213 14.01 -7.96 -21.28
N GLY A 214 15.25 -7.74 -21.72
CA GLY A 214 16.35 -7.21 -20.92
C GLY A 214 16.99 -8.20 -19.96
N SER A 215 18.05 -7.74 -19.30
CA SER A 215 18.76 -8.53 -18.30
C SER A 215 18.00 -8.55 -16.97
N ARG A 216 18.05 -9.70 -16.28
CA ARG A 216 17.45 -9.88 -14.95
C ARG A 216 18.19 -9.07 -13.91
N VAL A 217 17.44 -8.61 -12.90
CA VAL A 217 17.95 -7.78 -11.83
C VAL A 217 18.04 -8.60 -10.54
N ARG A 218 19.23 -8.63 -9.93
CA ARG A 218 19.40 -9.19 -8.60
C ARG A 218 18.86 -8.18 -7.57
N LYS A 219 17.77 -8.53 -6.92
CA LYS A 219 17.10 -7.72 -5.91
C LYS A 219 17.55 -8.10 -4.50
N ILE A 220 17.26 -7.26 -3.52
CA ILE A 220 17.47 -7.57 -2.10
C ILE A 220 16.32 -8.43 -1.53
N GLY A 221 15.10 -8.33 -2.06
CA GLY A 221 13.91 -9.08 -1.64
C GLY A 221 13.01 -9.39 -2.83
N HIS A 222 11.80 -9.94 -2.59
CA HIS A 222 10.83 -10.36 -3.61
C HIS A 222 11.45 -11.27 -4.68
N GLN A 223 12.26 -12.23 -4.25
CA GLN A 223 13.06 -13.05 -5.16
C GLN A 223 12.23 -13.95 -6.08
N LEU A 224 10.99 -14.27 -5.70
CA LEU A 224 10.09 -15.06 -6.57
C LEU A 224 9.57 -14.27 -7.77
N ALA A 225 9.44 -12.95 -7.66
CA ALA A 225 8.98 -12.12 -8.76
C ALA A 225 10.12 -11.92 -9.78
N SER A 226 9.82 -12.17 -11.07
CA SER A 226 10.71 -11.81 -12.18
C SER A 226 10.84 -10.29 -12.28
N THR A 227 12.06 -9.80 -12.51
CA THR A 227 12.30 -8.35 -12.71
C THR A 227 13.47 -8.15 -13.66
N THR A 228 13.27 -7.38 -14.74
CA THR A 228 14.31 -7.10 -15.73
C THR A 228 14.39 -5.61 -16.09
N ASN A 229 15.36 -5.27 -16.95
CA ASN A 229 15.54 -3.96 -17.54
C ASN A 229 15.28 -4.05 -19.07
N PRO A 230 14.02 -4.00 -19.53
CA PRO A 230 13.67 -4.18 -20.93
C PRO A 230 14.04 -2.99 -21.82
N ILE A 231 14.21 -3.26 -23.11
CA ILE A 231 14.43 -2.25 -24.15
C ILE A 231 13.42 -2.52 -25.27
N PHE A 232 12.73 -1.48 -25.70
CA PHE A 232 11.79 -1.51 -26.81
C PHE A 232 12.17 -0.47 -27.86
N ASP A 233 12.27 -0.92 -29.12
CA ASP A 233 12.32 -0.09 -30.32
C ASP A 233 11.35 -0.72 -31.32
N LEU A 234 10.08 -0.31 -31.27
CA LEU A 234 8.96 -1.00 -31.88
C LEU A 234 8.12 -0.07 -32.75
N ARG A 235 7.50 -0.65 -33.78
CA ARG A 235 6.52 0.01 -34.62
C ARG A 235 5.15 -0.63 -34.41
N VAL A 236 4.20 0.18 -33.90
CA VAL A 236 2.85 -0.29 -33.52
C VAL A 236 1.77 0.66 -34.06
N PRO A 237 0.56 0.17 -34.35
CA PRO A 237 -0.56 1.04 -34.74
C PRO A 237 -1.01 1.94 -33.58
N ALA A 238 -1.54 3.13 -33.89
CA ALA A 238 -1.97 4.10 -32.90
C ALA A 238 -3.17 3.61 -32.05
N SER A 239 -3.96 2.65 -32.55
CA SER A 239 -5.00 1.94 -31.78
C SER A 239 -4.47 1.16 -30.56
N ARG A 240 -3.15 0.99 -30.43
CA ARG A 240 -2.49 0.44 -29.22
C ARG A 240 -2.38 1.46 -28.07
N ILE A 241 -2.69 2.74 -28.29
CA ILE A 241 -2.80 3.73 -27.21
C ILE A 241 -3.98 3.34 -26.33
N VAL A 242 -3.75 3.13 -25.04
CA VAL A 242 -4.81 2.79 -24.09
C VAL A 242 -5.84 3.93 -24.01
N GLY A 243 -7.11 3.59 -24.28
CA GLY A 243 -8.21 4.56 -24.30
C GLY A 243 -8.28 5.40 -25.58
N ASP A 244 -7.56 4.95 -26.64
CA ASP A 244 -7.65 5.55 -27.96
C ASP A 244 -7.02 6.95 -28.09
N TYR A 245 -7.11 7.54 -29.27
CA TYR A 245 -6.54 8.84 -29.65
C TYR A 245 -7.49 9.64 -30.54
N ARG A 246 -7.17 10.89 -30.76
CA ARG A 246 -7.81 11.77 -31.75
C ARG A 246 -6.79 12.29 -32.74
N MET A 247 -7.22 12.48 -33.99
CA MET A 247 -6.45 13.23 -34.98
C MET A 247 -6.89 14.69 -34.94
N ILE A 248 -5.98 15.60 -34.57
CA ILE A 248 -6.21 17.05 -34.55
C ILE A 248 -5.19 17.69 -35.48
N ASP A 249 -5.63 18.25 -36.60
CA ASP A 249 -4.77 18.89 -37.60
C ASP A 249 -3.58 18.01 -38.05
N GLY A 250 -3.83 16.70 -38.22
CA GLY A 250 -2.80 15.74 -38.62
C GLY A 250 -1.87 15.28 -37.48
N VAL A 251 -2.17 15.66 -36.24
CA VAL A 251 -1.42 15.29 -35.04
C VAL A 251 -2.17 14.23 -34.25
N VAL A 252 -1.48 13.16 -33.86
CA VAL A 252 -2.00 12.13 -32.92
C VAL A 252 -1.98 12.71 -31.51
N VAL A 253 -3.15 12.77 -30.88
CA VAL A 253 -3.33 13.24 -29.50
C VAL A 253 -4.04 12.17 -28.70
N PRO A 254 -3.41 11.52 -27.71
CA PRO A 254 -4.06 10.54 -26.84
C PRO A 254 -5.27 11.15 -26.11
N ASN A 255 -6.34 10.37 -25.94
CA ASN A 255 -7.53 10.83 -25.23
C ASN A 255 -7.26 11.07 -23.73
N TYR A 256 -6.29 10.36 -23.17
CA TYR A 256 -5.89 10.45 -21.75
C TYR A 256 -4.38 10.51 -21.64
N ASP A 257 -3.87 11.38 -20.75
CA ASP A 257 -2.45 11.36 -20.38
C ASP A 257 -2.13 10.17 -19.46
N HIS A 258 -0.86 9.78 -19.40
CA HIS A 258 -0.41 8.63 -18.63
C HIS A 258 -0.72 8.74 -17.12
N ARG A 259 -0.73 9.97 -16.54
CA ARG A 259 -1.00 10.18 -15.10
C ARG A 259 -2.46 9.86 -14.79
N ARG A 260 -3.38 10.34 -15.64
CA ARG A 260 -4.81 10.05 -15.51
C ARG A 260 -5.09 8.56 -15.62
N LEU A 261 -4.39 7.86 -16.52
CA LEU A 261 -4.52 6.40 -16.70
C LEU A 261 -3.99 5.62 -15.49
N LEU A 262 -2.92 6.10 -14.86
CA LEU A 262 -2.25 5.40 -13.77
C LEU A 262 -2.77 5.75 -12.37
N GLU A 263 -3.48 6.85 -12.20
CA GLU A 263 -3.95 7.30 -10.87
C GLU A 263 -4.84 6.23 -10.19
N PRO A 264 -5.91 5.69 -10.81
CA PRO A 264 -6.73 4.65 -10.18
C PRO A 264 -5.93 3.37 -9.91
N THR A 265 -5.06 2.98 -10.84
CA THR A 265 -4.17 1.83 -10.69
C THR A 265 -3.27 1.98 -9.45
N PHE A 266 -2.64 3.12 -9.27
CA PHE A 266 -1.75 3.35 -8.12
C PHE A 266 -2.52 3.45 -6.82
N ARG A 267 -3.69 4.07 -6.81
CA ARG A 267 -4.55 4.17 -5.65
C ARG A 267 -4.92 2.78 -5.11
N ARG A 268 -5.41 1.87 -5.96
CA ARG A 268 -5.73 0.48 -5.59
C ARG A 268 -4.48 -0.28 -5.12
N ASN A 269 -3.40 -0.20 -5.88
CA ASN A 269 -2.20 -0.98 -5.59
C ASN A 269 -1.41 -0.50 -4.36
N ARG A 270 -1.51 0.77 -3.96
CA ARG A 270 -0.95 1.24 -2.69
C ARG A 270 -1.68 0.63 -1.50
N ALA A 271 -3.01 0.49 -1.57
CA ALA A 271 -3.79 -0.20 -0.55
C ALA A 271 -3.41 -1.69 -0.47
N ILE A 272 -3.34 -2.38 -1.62
CA ILE A 272 -2.93 -3.79 -1.71
C ILE A 272 -1.52 -3.99 -1.12
N LEU A 273 -0.57 -3.12 -1.47
CA LEU A 273 0.79 -3.18 -0.93
C LEU A 273 0.83 -2.97 0.59
N SER A 274 0.01 -2.05 1.11
CA SER A 274 -0.11 -1.85 2.55
C SER A 274 -0.54 -3.11 3.28
N ILE A 275 -1.52 -3.82 2.73
CA ILE A 275 -2.05 -5.06 3.28
C ILE A 275 -1.03 -6.20 3.18
N MET A 276 -0.33 -6.32 2.05
CA MET A 276 0.78 -7.25 1.86
C MET A 276 1.89 -7.04 2.90
N THR A 277 2.21 -5.77 3.20
CA THR A 277 3.20 -5.41 4.20
C THR A 277 2.71 -5.71 5.62
N ALA A 278 1.44 -5.41 5.94
CA ALA A 278 0.83 -5.71 7.24
C ALA A 278 0.78 -7.23 7.51
N SER A 279 0.47 -8.01 6.49
CA SER A 279 0.48 -9.48 6.56
C SER A 279 1.83 -10.03 7.04
N LYS A 280 2.93 -9.48 6.53
CA LYS A 280 4.28 -9.88 6.99
C LYS A 280 4.54 -9.56 8.46
N LEU A 281 4.06 -8.42 8.95
CA LEU A 281 4.16 -8.08 10.37
C LEU A 281 3.40 -9.10 11.22
N LEU A 282 2.14 -9.38 10.89
CA LEU A 282 1.31 -10.27 11.69
C LEU A 282 1.72 -11.74 11.56
N SER A 283 2.32 -12.14 10.44
CA SER A 283 2.88 -13.50 10.29
C SER A 283 4.04 -13.80 11.24
N VAL A 284 4.69 -12.79 11.82
CA VAL A 284 5.72 -12.93 12.86
C VAL A 284 5.08 -13.11 14.24
N VAL A 285 3.90 -12.55 14.48
CA VAL A 285 3.18 -12.65 15.76
C VAL A 285 2.46 -13.98 15.89
N GLN A 286 1.85 -14.46 14.83
CA GLN A 286 0.99 -15.65 14.86
C GLN A 286 1.68 -16.93 15.40
N PRO A 287 2.95 -17.23 15.08
CA PRO A 287 3.64 -18.38 15.66
C PRO A 287 3.84 -18.30 17.19
N LEU A 288 3.81 -17.10 17.77
CA LEU A 288 3.87 -16.92 19.23
C LEU A 288 2.52 -17.25 19.90
N ILE A 289 1.42 -17.07 19.17
CA ILE A 289 0.06 -17.35 19.65
C ILE A 289 -0.29 -18.83 19.45
N ASN A 290 0.20 -19.45 18.37
CA ASN A 290 -0.04 -20.84 18.04
C ASN A 290 1.31 -21.51 17.72
N PRO A 291 2.10 -21.90 18.72
CA PRO A 291 3.41 -22.47 18.49
C PRO A 291 3.30 -23.79 17.69
N THR A 292 3.84 -23.80 16.49
CA THR A 292 3.89 -24.99 15.62
C THR A 292 5.13 -25.86 15.87
N GLY A 293 5.85 -25.60 16.98
CA GLY A 293 7.10 -26.28 17.33
C GLY A 293 8.34 -25.78 16.57
N GLN A 294 8.21 -24.77 15.74
CA GLN A 294 9.31 -24.21 14.94
C GLN A 294 9.97 -22.96 15.55
N THR A 295 9.38 -22.35 16.56
CA THR A 295 9.96 -21.23 17.29
C THR A 295 10.81 -21.75 18.45
N THR A 296 12.13 -21.63 18.33
CA THR A 296 13.10 -22.21 19.28
C THR A 296 13.55 -21.25 20.39
N GLY A 297 12.96 -20.09 20.53
CA GLY A 297 13.38 -19.11 21.53
C GLY A 297 12.25 -18.25 22.09
N GLU A 298 12.30 -18.00 23.38
CA GLU A 298 11.45 -16.99 24.04
C GLU A 298 11.92 -15.59 23.59
N PRO A 299 11.00 -14.70 23.17
CA PRO A 299 11.37 -13.34 22.79
C PRO A 299 12.07 -12.61 23.96
N GLU A 300 13.22 -12.00 23.69
CA GLU A 300 13.94 -11.19 24.69
C GLU A 300 13.10 -10.00 25.18
N CYS A 301 12.19 -9.50 24.33
CA CYS A 301 11.36 -8.36 24.65
C CYS A 301 9.94 -8.51 24.11
N TRP A 302 9.03 -8.99 24.95
CA TRP A 302 7.62 -9.13 24.63
C TRP A 302 6.93 -7.80 24.28
N GLU A 303 7.40 -6.69 24.84
CA GLU A 303 6.85 -5.36 24.55
C GLU A 303 7.06 -4.97 23.08
N GLN A 304 8.20 -5.34 22.47
CA GLN A 304 8.43 -5.08 21.05
C GLN A 304 7.47 -5.90 20.16
N MET A 305 7.12 -7.11 20.58
CA MET A 305 6.11 -7.93 19.89
C MET A 305 4.71 -7.33 20.00
N VAL A 306 4.36 -6.74 21.14
CA VAL A 306 3.09 -5.99 21.31
C VAL A 306 3.05 -4.78 20.36
N GLU A 307 4.15 -4.03 20.24
CA GLU A 307 4.26 -2.89 19.33
C GLU A 307 4.13 -3.32 17.87
N LEU A 308 4.78 -4.41 17.50
CA LEU A 308 4.70 -4.99 16.17
C LEU A 308 3.27 -5.44 15.85
N TRP A 309 2.60 -6.13 16.78
CA TRP A 309 1.23 -6.57 16.61
C TRP A 309 0.27 -5.38 16.42
N ALA A 310 0.32 -4.41 17.32
CA ALA A 310 -0.53 -3.21 17.22
C ALA A 310 -0.28 -2.42 15.91
N ALA A 311 0.98 -2.33 15.47
CA ALA A 311 1.31 -1.68 14.20
C ALA A 311 0.80 -2.47 12.98
N GLY A 312 0.91 -3.81 13.01
CA GLY A 312 0.41 -4.70 11.96
C GLY A 312 -1.11 -4.60 11.79
N GLU A 313 -1.86 -4.65 12.91
CA GLU A 313 -3.33 -4.51 12.89
C GLU A 313 -3.76 -3.14 12.38
N ALA A 314 -3.11 -2.06 12.86
CA ALA A 314 -3.41 -0.71 12.39
C ALA A 314 -3.09 -0.52 10.89
N ALA A 315 -2.01 -1.15 10.40
CA ALA A 315 -1.64 -1.12 8.99
C ALA A 315 -2.65 -1.90 8.12
N ALA A 316 -3.09 -3.08 8.56
CA ALA A 316 -4.11 -3.87 7.89
C ALA A 316 -5.44 -3.11 7.82
N SER A 317 -5.91 -2.57 8.94
CA SER A 317 -7.17 -1.80 9.01
C SER A 317 -7.14 -0.55 8.11
N LEU A 318 -6.04 0.19 8.07
CA LEU A 318 -5.92 1.34 7.17
C LEU A 318 -5.86 0.89 5.70
N GLY A 319 -5.15 -0.20 5.39
CA GLY A 319 -5.06 -0.78 4.06
C GLY A 319 -6.43 -1.23 3.54
N PHE A 320 -7.18 -2.02 4.33
CA PHE A 320 -8.53 -2.46 3.97
C PHE A 320 -9.53 -1.31 3.90
N SER A 321 -9.40 -0.28 4.74
CA SER A 321 -10.20 0.95 4.61
C SER A 321 -9.94 1.66 3.29
N ALA A 322 -8.69 1.75 2.84
CA ALA A 322 -8.33 2.33 1.55
C ALA A 322 -8.80 1.48 0.37
N ALA A 323 -8.72 0.14 0.47
CA ALA A 323 -9.20 -0.79 -0.56
C ALA A 323 -10.73 -0.69 -0.73
N ARG A 324 -11.49 -0.77 0.36
CA ARG A 324 -12.97 -0.61 0.33
C ARG A 324 -13.39 0.72 -0.25
N LEU A 325 -12.71 1.82 0.12
CA LEU A 325 -13.03 3.13 -0.44
C LEU A 325 -12.69 3.22 -1.93
N SER A 326 -11.66 2.52 -2.39
CA SER A 326 -11.37 2.39 -3.83
C SER A 326 -12.48 1.63 -4.56
N ASP A 327 -12.93 0.51 -4.00
CA ASP A 327 -14.02 -0.28 -4.57
C ASP A 327 -15.34 0.52 -4.60
N GLU A 328 -15.62 1.31 -3.57
CA GLU A 328 -16.78 2.21 -3.55
C GLU A 328 -16.73 3.26 -4.67
N LEU A 329 -15.55 3.83 -4.92
CA LEU A 329 -15.34 4.78 -6.02
C LEU A 329 -15.57 4.13 -7.38
N ASP A 330 -15.08 2.93 -7.58
CA ASP A 330 -15.17 2.21 -8.86
C ASP A 330 -16.63 1.85 -9.21
N CYS A 331 -17.50 1.69 -8.22
CA CYS A 331 -18.95 1.49 -8.42
C CYS A 331 -19.71 2.76 -8.83
N ARG A 332 -19.10 3.96 -8.75
CA ARG A 332 -19.76 5.24 -9.02
C ARG A 332 -19.42 5.78 -10.40
N LYS A 333 -20.43 6.11 -11.20
CA LYS A 333 -20.23 6.71 -12.54
C LYS A 333 -19.61 8.11 -12.49
N ASP A 334 -19.91 8.88 -11.43
CA ASP A 334 -19.41 10.26 -11.22
C ASP A 334 -19.17 10.48 -9.72
N PRO A 335 -18.02 10.01 -9.19
CA PRO A 335 -17.72 10.16 -7.78
C PRO A 335 -17.47 11.62 -7.43
N ALA A 336 -18.01 12.06 -6.30
CA ALA A 336 -17.73 13.38 -5.78
C ALA A 336 -16.20 13.58 -5.56
N ARG A 337 -15.68 14.77 -5.88
CA ARG A 337 -14.26 15.13 -5.72
C ARG A 337 -13.74 14.78 -4.32
N LYS A 338 -14.53 15.03 -3.29
CA LYS A 338 -14.23 14.70 -1.90
C LYS A 338 -13.88 13.22 -1.70
N LEU A 339 -14.67 12.32 -2.27
CA LEU A 339 -14.46 10.87 -2.14
C LEU A 339 -13.17 10.45 -2.86
N THR A 340 -12.90 11.00 -4.05
CA THR A 340 -11.67 10.75 -4.81
C THR A 340 -10.44 11.22 -4.03
N SER A 341 -10.47 12.43 -3.48
CA SER A 341 -9.37 12.98 -2.68
C SER A 341 -9.13 12.17 -1.40
N GLN A 342 -10.19 11.72 -0.72
CA GLN A 342 -10.07 10.86 0.47
C GLN A 342 -9.45 9.50 0.12
N SER A 343 -9.85 8.87 -0.97
CA SER A 343 -9.30 7.58 -1.40
C SER A 343 -7.82 7.69 -1.77
N ALA A 344 -7.42 8.74 -2.48
CA ALA A 344 -6.03 9.01 -2.81
C ALA A 344 -5.17 9.26 -1.56
N LEU A 345 -5.71 10.01 -0.59
CA LEU A 345 -5.05 10.22 0.71
C LEU A 345 -4.89 8.93 1.48
N LEU A 346 -5.99 8.16 1.68
CA LEU A 346 -5.94 6.94 2.49
C LEU A 346 -5.00 5.90 1.87
N SER A 347 -4.99 5.73 0.55
CA SER A 347 -4.08 4.79 -0.11
C SER A 347 -2.60 5.18 0.04
N SER A 348 -2.29 6.48 -0.07
CA SER A 348 -0.92 6.99 0.14
C SER A 348 -0.50 6.90 1.60
N ALA A 349 -1.39 7.22 2.54
CA ALA A 349 -1.15 7.11 3.98
C ALA A 349 -0.99 5.64 4.41
N ALA A 350 -1.80 4.72 3.87
CA ALA A 350 -1.71 3.29 4.14
C ALA A 350 -0.35 2.74 3.71
N LYS A 351 0.09 3.04 2.48
CA LYS A 351 1.41 2.64 2.02
C LYS A 351 2.52 3.21 2.90
N LEU A 352 2.50 4.52 3.15
CA LEU A 352 3.56 5.18 3.92
C LEU A 352 3.65 4.60 5.34
N PHE A 353 2.53 4.44 6.02
CA PHE A 353 2.50 3.90 7.37
C PHE A 353 2.98 2.45 7.43
N SER A 354 2.47 1.58 6.56
CA SER A 354 2.80 0.15 6.57
C SER A 354 4.28 -0.09 6.26
N THR A 355 4.82 0.51 5.18
CA THR A 355 6.20 0.27 4.76
C THR A 355 7.22 0.85 5.74
N SER A 356 6.98 2.06 6.27
CA SER A 356 7.86 2.66 7.28
C SER A 356 7.83 1.90 8.60
N SER A 357 6.66 1.43 9.04
CA SER A 357 6.52 0.64 10.25
C SER A 357 7.17 -0.75 10.10
N ALA A 358 6.92 -1.44 8.98
CA ALA A 358 7.45 -2.78 8.76
C ALA A 358 8.98 -2.84 8.78
N THR A 359 9.65 -1.89 8.13
CA THR A 359 11.11 -1.84 8.11
C THR A 359 11.70 -1.74 9.53
N VAL A 360 11.09 -0.94 10.41
CA VAL A 360 11.55 -0.77 11.79
C VAL A 360 11.19 -1.99 12.64
N MET A 361 9.94 -2.44 12.58
CA MET A 361 9.42 -3.51 13.46
C MET A 361 10.03 -4.86 13.11
N LEU A 362 10.18 -5.21 11.83
CA LEU A 362 10.80 -6.47 11.42
C LEU A 362 12.30 -6.50 11.76
N ARG A 363 12.99 -5.35 11.73
CA ARG A 363 14.36 -5.28 12.22
C ARG A 363 14.45 -5.59 13.71
N HIS A 364 13.52 -5.10 14.53
CA HIS A 364 13.48 -5.45 15.95
C HIS A 364 13.13 -6.93 16.13
N ALA A 365 12.14 -7.43 15.39
CA ALA A 365 11.75 -8.84 15.47
C ALA A 365 12.86 -9.81 15.02
N ALA A 366 13.73 -9.40 14.12
CA ALA A 366 14.86 -10.23 13.69
C ALA A 366 15.83 -10.59 14.82
N ALA A 367 15.88 -9.79 15.89
CA ALA A 367 16.64 -10.13 17.09
C ALA A 367 16.10 -11.38 17.83
N PHE A 368 14.83 -11.76 17.59
CA PHE A 368 14.22 -12.94 18.22
C PHE A 368 14.57 -14.27 17.53
N GLU A 369 15.07 -14.26 16.31
CA GLU A 369 15.53 -15.50 15.65
C GLU A 369 16.84 -16.05 16.25
N GLY A 370 17.37 -15.42 17.32
CA GLY A 370 18.45 -15.91 18.17
C GLY A 370 19.85 -15.85 17.56
N CYS A 371 20.01 -16.25 16.34
CA CYS A 371 21.22 -16.08 15.55
C CYS A 371 20.80 -15.63 14.16
N TRP A 372 20.90 -14.34 13.89
CA TRP A 372 20.92 -13.91 12.50
C TRP A 372 21.94 -14.78 11.78
N PRO A 373 21.54 -15.50 10.75
CA PRO A 373 22.55 -16.12 9.93
C PRO A 373 23.33 -15.01 9.22
N ILE A 374 24.41 -14.58 9.87
CA ILE A 374 25.40 -13.65 9.32
C ILE A 374 25.98 -14.24 8.03
N ASP A 375 25.95 -15.57 7.92
CA ASP A 375 26.42 -16.35 6.78
C ASP A 375 25.51 -16.37 5.54
N GLY A 376 24.34 -15.69 5.60
CA GLY A 376 23.40 -15.62 4.49
C GLY A 376 22.47 -16.82 4.36
N SER A 377 22.43 -17.75 5.33
CA SER A 377 21.42 -18.82 5.36
C SER A 377 20.00 -18.25 5.46
N ALA A 378 18.99 -19.00 5.00
CA ALA A 378 17.62 -18.55 4.95
C ALA A 378 17.05 -18.39 6.38
N GLY A 379 16.46 -17.22 6.67
CA GLY A 379 15.77 -16.92 7.92
C GLY A 379 14.38 -16.36 7.64
N PHE A 380 13.36 -16.83 8.35
CA PHE A 380 11.97 -16.43 8.14
C PHE A 380 11.76 -14.92 8.29
N ILE A 381 12.22 -14.32 9.40
CA ILE A 381 12.04 -12.88 9.67
C ILE A 381 12.98 -12.05 8.80
N ARG A 382 14.22 -12.53 8.57
CA ARG A 382 15.16 -11.86 7.69
C ARG A 382 14.59 -11.66 6.28
N ASP A 383 14.01 -12.70 5.71
CA ASP A 383 13.47 -12.65 4.37
C ASP A 383 12.30 -11.66 4.28
N LYS A 384 11.44 -11.60 5.30
CA LYS A 384 10.37 -10.61 5.40
C LYS A 384 10.90 -9.18 5.55
N LEU A 385 11.98 -8.98 6.28
CA LEU A 385 12.64 -7.68 6.41
C LEU A 385 13.22 -7.21 5.06
N LEU A 386 13.88 -8.09 4.31
CA LEU A 386 14.42 -7.76 3.00
C LEU A 386 13.29 -7.42 2.00
N ASP A 387 12.18 -8.15 2.03
CA ASP A 387 11.00 -7.85 1.25
C ASP A 387 10.40 -6.47 1.62
N ALA A 388 10.29 -6.16 2.91
CA ALA A 388 9.76 -4.88 3.38
C ALA A 388 10.61 -3.67 2.93
N GLN A 389 11.93 -3.84 2.83
CA GLN A 389 12.82 -2.78 2.33
C GLN A 389 12.54 -2.42 0.87
N ILE A 390 12.25 -3.41 0.02
CA ILE A 390 11.86 -3.16 -1.38
C ILE A 390 10.50 -2.48 -1.46
N GLU A 391 9.55 -2.84 -0.61
CA GLU A 391 8.19 -2.29 -0.61
C GLU A 391 8.14 -0.79 -0.33
N ALA A 392 9.10 -0.28 0.40
CA ALA A 392 9.25 1.16 0.60
C ALA A 392 9.59 1.94 -0.68
N LEU A 393 10.09 1.26 -1.73
CA LEU A 393 10.64 1.90 -2.93
C LEU A 393 9.66 1.95 -4.11
N TYR A 394 8.90 0.87 -4.41
CA TYR A 394 8.03 0.82 -5.58
C TYR A 394 6.62 1.35 -5.32
N LEU A 395 5.81 1.57 -6.36
CA LEU A 395 4.54 2.33 -6.34
C LEU A 395 4.69 3.77 -5.79
N GLY A 396 5.87 4.34 -6.02
CA GLY A 396 6.32 5.63 -5.50
C GLY A 396 7.00 5.52 -4.12
N PRO A 397 8.24 6.01 -3.98
CA PRO A 397 8.98 5.96 -2.73
C PRO A 397 8.29 6.75 -1.61
N GLU A 398 8.70 6.53 -0.37
CA GLU A 398 8.10 7.20 0.81
C GLU A 398 8.08 8.72 0.70
N ALA A 399 9.11 9.33 0.12
CA ALA A 399 9.12 10.79 -0.07
C ALA A 399 7.99 11.28 -0.98
N LEU A 400 7.63 10.51 -2.02
CA LEU A 400 6.47 10.81 -2.86
C LEU A 400 5.16 10.64 -2.07
N GLN A 401 5.02 9.58 -1.27
CA GLN A 401 3.84 9.40 -0.44
C GLN A 401 3.67 10.55 0.56
N ARG A 402 4.77 11.00 1.20
CA ARG A 402 4.74 12.18 2.08
C ARG A 402 4.29 13.44 1.34
N ARG A 403 4.74 13.67 0.10
CA ARG A 403 4.27 14.81 -0.71
C ARG A 403 2.77 14.71 -1.02
N LEU A 404 2.27 13.53 -1.40
CA LEU A 404 0.85 13.32 -1.68
C LEU A 404 -0.02 13.53 -0.43
N VAL A 405 0.40 13.02 0.71
CA VAL A 405 -0.28 13.25 2.00
C VAL A 405 -0.20 14.74 2.38
N SER A 406 0.95 15.39 2.19
CA SER A 406 1.12 16.81 2.49
C SER A 406 0.22 17.70 1.62
N ALA A 407 0.03 17.36 0.35
CA ALA A 407 -0.87 18.07 -0.54
C ALA A 407 -2.33 18.05 -0.05
N ALA A 408 -2.79 16.93 0.50
CA ALA A 408 -4.13 16.82 1.10
C ALA A 408 -4.28 17.72 2.34
N MET A 409 -3.22 17.94 3.13
CA MET A 409 -3.26 18.80 4.33
C MET A 409 -3.44 20.28 4.01
N ILE A 410 -3.27 20.71 2.76
CA ILE A 410 -3.52 22.09 2.31
C ILE A 410 -5.00 22.29 1.93
N ASP A 411 -5.70 21.22 1.62
CA ASP A 411 -7.09 21.25 1.20
C ASP A 411 -8.02 21.55 2.39
N GLY A 412 -8.84 22.60 2.29
CA GLY A 412 -9.81 23.00 3.31
C GLY A 412 -10.89 21.94 3.52
N GLU A 413 -11.35 21.29 2.46
CA GLU A 413 -12.36 20.22 2.52
C GLU A 413 -11.87 18.99 3.31
N PHE A 414 -10.58 18.68 3.19
CA PHE A 414 -9.97 17.64 4.02
C PHE A 414 -9.96 18.02 5.50
N LEU A 415 -9.63 19.26 5.85
CA LEU A 415 -9.58 19.70 7.24
C LEU A 415 -10.96 19.64 7.92
N GLU A 416 -12.01 20.04 7.21
CA GLU A 416 -13.40 19.89 7.70
C GLU A 416 -13.76 18.42 7.89
N THR A 417 -13.38 17.57 6.95
CA THR A 417 -13.58 16.13 7.04
C THR A 417 -12.83 15.53 8.22
N PHE A 418 -11.58 15.94 8.44
CA PHE A 418 -10.77 15.46 9.56
C PHE A 418 -11.36 15.89 10.91
N GLN A 419 -11.90 17.09 11.00
CA GLN A 419 -12.63 17.55 12.18
C GLN A 419 -13.89 16.70 12.42
N THR A 420 -14.70 16.45 11.38
CA THR A 420 -15.87 15.56 11.47
C THR A 420 -15.48 14.17 11.95
N TRP A 421 -14.40 13.59 11.42
CA TRP A 421 -13.89 12.29 11.88
C TRP A 421 -13.47 12.29 13.34
N THR A 422 -12.93 13.40 13.84
CA THR A 422 -12.55 13.54 15.25
C THR A 422 -13.78 13.57 16.14
N GLU A 423 -14.80 14.34 15.78
CA GLU A 423 -16.06 14.48 16.51
C GLU A 423 -16.87 13.17 16.53
N ASP A 424 -16.89 12.45 15.40
CA ASP A 424 -17.53 11.13 15.29
C ASP A 424 -16.88 10.13 16.26
N LEU A 425 -15.55 10.10 16.27
CA LEU A 425 -14.81 9.21 17.14
C LEU A 425 -15.03 9.56 18.64
N GLU A 426 -15.11 10.84 18.99
CA GLU A 426 -15.43 11.29 20.35
C GLU A 426 -16.81 10.82 20.82
N ARG A 427 -17.82 10.87 19.93
CA ARG A 427 -19.16 10.36 20.25
C ARG A 427 -19.15 8.86 20.57
N HIS A 428 -18.31 8.08 19.89
CA HIS A 428 -18.09 6.68 20.24
C HIS A 428 -17.37 6.52 21.57
N GLY A 429 -16.35 7.34 21.87
CA GLY A 429 -15.59 7.32 23.11
C GLY A 429 -16.39 7.62 24.37
N GLN A 430 -17.49 8.37 24.25
CA GLN A 430 -18.41 8.62 25.35
C GLN A 430 -19.19 7.37 25.80
N ARG A 431 -19.31 6.37 24.91
CA ARG A 431 -20.06 5.14 25.14
C ARG A 431 -19.19 3.95 25.52
N LEU A 432 -17.93 3.94 25.12
CA LEU A 432 -16.99 2.85 25.29
C LEU A 432 -15.66 3.36 25.82
N SER A 433 -15.24 2.86 26.99
CA SER A 433 -13.94 3.14 27.57
C SER A 433 -12.94 2.02 27.25
N GLY A 434 -11.65 2.31 27.33
CA GLY A 434 -10.59 1.30 27.27
C GLY A 434 -9.92 1.09 25.92
N MET A 435 -10.50 1.58 24.80
CA MET A 435 -9.97 1.40 23.45
C MET A 435 -8.94 2.46 23.00
N GLY A 436 -8.55 3.38 23.88
CA GLY A 436 -7.67 4.49 23.50
C GLY A 436 -8.35 5.63 22.72
N ILE A 437 -9.67 5.62 22.54
CA ILE A 437 -10.41 6.61 21.74
C ILE A 437 -10.17 8.04 22.25
N HIS A 438 -10.27 8.25 23.56
CA HIS A 438 -10.05 9.58 24.14
C HIS A 438 -8.62 10.08 23.90
N ASN A 439 -7.65 9.20 23.98
CA ASN A 439 -6.25 9.51 23.68
C ASN A 439 -6.06 9.88 22.21
N LEU A 440 -6.63 9.10 21.29
CA LEU A 440 -6.56 9.33 19.86
C LEU A 440 -7.21 10.65 19.46
N THR A 441 -8.40 10.97 20.01
CA THR A 441 -9.09 12.23 19.72
C THR A 441 -8.35 13.45 20.25
N CYS A 442 -7.73 13.37 21.44
CA CYS A 442 -6.85 14.41 21.94
C CYS A 442 -5.64 14.64 20.99
N ALA A 443 -5.06 13.56 20.47
CA ALA A 443 -3.95 13.65 19.51
C ALA A 443 -4.41 14.27 18.17
N MET A 444 -5.56 13.86 17.65
CA MET A 444 -6.14 14.43 16.44
C MET A 444 -6.40 15.94 16.59
N ARG A 445 -6.93 16.38 17.71
CA ARG A 445 -7.14 17.81 18.02
C ARG A 445 -5.83 18.58 18.11
N LEU A 446 -4.81 18.04 18.77
CA LEU A 446 -3.50 18.67 18.86
C LEU A 446 -2.86 18.81 17.48
N TRP A 447 -2.90 17.75 16.67
CA TRP A 447 -2.38 17.74 15.30
C TRP A 447 -3.08 18.79 14.43
N HIS A 448 -4.43 18.80 14.43
CA HIS A 448 -5.24 19.72 13.62
C HIS A 448 -4.96 21.18 14.01
N TRP A 449 -4.95 21.47 15.30
CA TRP A 449 -4.64 22.80 15.82
C TRP A 449 -3.22 23.24 15.41
N THR A 450 -2.23 22.37 15.58
CA THR A 450 -0.84 22.67 15.21
C THR A 450 -0.70 22.94 13.70
N LEU A 451 -1.34 22.13 12.86
CA LEU A 451 -1.35 22.38 11.41
C LEU A 451 -1.93 23.76 11.09
N GLY A 452 -3.02 24.17 11.76
CA GLY A 452 -3.59 25.50 11.62
C GLY A 452 -2.60 26.62 11.96
N GLN A 453 -1.82 26.45 13.04
CA GLN A 453 -0.76 27.41 13.41
C GLN A 453 0.37 27.48 12.37
N LEU A 454 0.89 26.33 11.94
CA LEU A 454 1.98 26.25 10.96
C LEU A 454 1.59 26.86 9.60
N ARG A 455 0.33 26.73 9.19
CA ARG A 455 -0.17 27.30 7.92
C ARG A 455 -0.30 28.83 7.96
N GLN A 456 -0.48 29.42 9.13
CA GLN A 456 -0.61 30.86 9.31
C GLN A 456 0.74 31.57 9.46
N GLN A 457 1.78 30.85 9.88
CA GLN A 457 3.10 31.43 10.10
C GLN A 457 3.83 31.74 8.79
N THR A 458 4.39 32.94 8.71
CA THR A 458 5.24 33.40 7.61
C THR A 458 6.54 33.95 8.16
N ASP A 459 7.63 33.81 7.42
CA ASP A 459 8.92 34.42 7.73
C ASP A 459 8.95 35.94 7.35
N SER A 460 10.05 36.62 7.65
CA SER A 460 10.26 38.04 7.31
C SER A 460 10.18 38.34 5.82
N ARG A 461 10.27 37.33 4.96
CA ARG A 461 10.14 37.43 3.49
C ARG A 461 8.73 37.09 3.00
N GLY A 462 7.78 36.82 3.90
CA GLY A 462 6.42 36.42 3.56
C GLY A 462 6.29 34.96 3.13
N THR A 463 7.36 34.14 3.23
CA THR A 463 7.29 32.70 2.89
C THR A 463 6.63 31.94 4.02
N ARG A 464 5.63 31.13 3.69
CA ARG A 464 4.89 30.31 4.67
C ARG A 464 5.79 29.23 5.27
N LEU A 465 5.61 28.95 6.56
CA LEU A 465 6.30 27.87 7.25
C LEU A 465 5.83 26.51 6.70
N PHE A 466 4.52 26.32 6.52
CA PHE A 466 3.96 25.14 5.90
C PHE A 466 3.83 25.35 4.37
N CYS A 467 4.80 24.85 3.62
CA CYS A 467 4.80 24.87 2.16
C CYS A 467 5.63 23.70 1.59
N ASP A 468 5.40 23.33 0.34
CA ASP A 468 6.05 22.18 -0.32
C ASP A 468 7.58 22.24 -0.31
N ALA A 469 8.15 23.44 -0.36
CA ALA A 469 9.61 23.61 -0.30
C ALA A 469 10.20 23.28 1.07
N ARG A 470 9.39 23.23 2.14
CA ARG A 470 9.84 22.96 3.52
C ARG A 470 9.49 21.55 3.95
N GLN A 471 10.13 20.55 3.34
CA GLN A 471 9.90 19.14 3.64
C GLN A 471 10.19 18.78 5.11
N GLY A 472 11.11 19.51 5.78
CA GLY A 472 11.34 19.38 7.22
C GLY A 472 10.14 19.74 8.10
N VAL A 473 9.14 20.43 7.56
CA VAL A 473 7.88 20.75 8.23
C VAL A 473 6.74 19.83 7.75
N THR A 474 6.59 19.72 6.44
CA THR A 474 5.45 19.00 5.84
C THR A 474 5.53 17.48 6.06
N PHE A 475 6.73 16.89 5.98
CA PHE A 475 6.92 15.45 6.12
C PHE A 475 6.64 14.91 7.54
N PRO A 476 7.16 15.50 8.63
CA PRO A 476 6.78 15.06 9.98
C PRO A 476 5.28 15.21 10.28
N MET A 477 4.62 16.24 9.74
CA MET A 477 3.16 16.37 9.84
C MET A 477 2.44 15.28 9.06
N ALA A 478 2.93 14.91 7.87
CA ALA A 478 2.38 13.81 7.08
C ALA A 478 2.55 12.45 7.79
N ASP A 479 3.74 12.16 8.32
CA ASP A 479 4.02 10.93 9.07
C ASP A 479 3.11 10.81 10.31
N SER A 480 2.89 11.93 11.02
CA SER A 480 1.98 11.98 12.16
C SER A 480 0.53 11.75 11.74
N LEU A 481 0.09 12.31 10.61
CA LEU A 481 -1.25 12.09 10.07
C LEU A 481 -1.45 10.61 9.70
N CYS A 482 -0.48 9.97 9.05
CA CYS A 482 -0.58 8.55 8.70
C CYS A 482 -0.77 7.66 9.93
N ARG A 483 -0.06 7.95 11.03
CA ARG A 483 -0.23 7.23 12.30
C ARG A 483 -1.61 7.44 12.91
N LEU A 484 -2.14 8.67 12.88
CA LEU A 484 -3.49 8.98 13.34
C LEU A 484 -4.55 8.25 12.51
N LEU A 485 -4.40 8.22 11.19
CA LEU A 485 -5.32 7.52 10.28
C LEU A 485 -5.28 6.01 10.49
N ALA A 486 -4.11 5.43 10.72
CA ALA A 486 -3.96 4.00 10.98
C ALA A 486 -4.62 3.61 12.32
N ALA A 487 -4.32 4.33 13.40
CA ALA A 487 -4.96 4.11 14.70
C ALA A 487 -6.48 4.31 14.62
N ARG A 488 -6.96 5.33 13.88
CA ARG A 488 -8.39 5.57 13.68
C ARG A 488 -9.06 4.44 12.93
N SER A 489 -8.49 3.98 11.82
CA SER A 489 -9.07 2.88 11.04
C SER A 489 -9.18 1.61 11.89
N PHE A 490 -8.14 1.29 12.63
CA PHE A 490 -8.15 0.14 13.52
C PHE A 490 -9.19 0.28 14.65
N THR A 491 -9.25 1.43 15.31
CA THR A 491 -10.26 1.70 16.34
C THR A 491 -11.68 1.54 15.80
N LEU A 492 -11.96 2.01 14.58
CA LEU A 492 -13.28 1.86 13.96
C LEU A 492 -13.61 0.41 13.62
N ASP A 493 -12.64 -0.38 13.16
CA ASP A 493 -12.84 -1.79 12.88
C ASP A 493 -13.08 -2.58 14.18
N VAL A 494 -12.38 -2.24 15.27
CA VAL A 494 -12.61 -2.84 16.60
C VAL A 494 -14.00 -2.45 17.16
N LEU A 495 -14.48 -1.23 16.90
CA LEU A 495 -15.85 -0.83 17.25
C LEU A 495 -16.91 -1.65 16.51
N GLU A 496 -16.67 -1.98 15.25
CA GLU A 496 -17.57 -2.86 14.49
C GLU A 496 -17.52 -4.30 15.01
N LEU A 497 -16.33 -4.82 15.32
CA LEU A 497 -16.16 -6.13 15.93
C LEU A 497 -16.97 -6.26 17.23
N GLU A 498 -16.98 -5.23 18.07
CA GLU A 498 -17.77 -5.22 19.32
C GLU A 498 -19.28 -5.26 19.05
N LYS A 499 -19.77 -4.63 18.00
CA LYS A 499 -21.18 -4.72 17.60
C LYS A 499 -21.55 -6.12 17.14
N ILE A 500 -20.66 -6.78 16.40
CA ILE A 500 -20.86 -8.15 15.89
C ILE A 500 -20.80 -9.13 17.05
N ARG A 501 -19.86 -9.01 17.97
CA ARG A 501 -19.76 -9.85 19.17
C ARG A 501 -21.08 -9.94 19.93
N ASN A 502 -21.79 -8.82 20.04
CA ASN A 502 -23.08 -8.76 20.74
C ASN A 502 -24.20 -9.51 19.98
N ARG A 503 -23.98 -9.87 18.71
CA ARG A 503 -24.93 -10.63 17.87
C ARG A 503 -24.50 -12.08 17.65
N GLU A 504 -23.21 -12.34 17.63
CA GLU A 504 -22.58 -13.62 17.36
C GLU A 504 -21.70 -14.05 18.54
N ALA A 505 -21.60 -15.36 18.79
CA ALA A 505 -20.86 -15.90 19.93
C ALA A 505 -19.34 -15.88 19.75
N LEU A 506 -18.74 -14.72 19.42
CA LEU A 506 -17.29 -14.59 19.44
C LEU A 506 -16.76 -14.68 20.89
N PRO A 507 -15.58 -15.30 21.11
CA PRO A 507 -15.00 -15.40 22.44
C PRO A 507 -14.82 -14.02 23.11
N THR A 508 -15.24 -13.87 24.35
CA THR A 508 -15.19 -12.58 25.08
C THR A 508 -13.78 -12.04 25.24
N PHE A 509 -12.76 -12.92 25.37
CA PHE A 509 -11.36 -12.48 25.48
C PHE A 509 -10.87 -11.76 24.23
N THR A 510 -11.41 -12.11 23.04
CA THR A 510 -11.00 -11.51 21.77
C THR A 510 -11.26 -10.01 21.73
N SER A 511 -12.46 -9.57 22.13
CA SER A 511 -12.77 -8.13 22.16
C SER A 511 -11.86 -7.36 23.11
N SER A 512 -11.58 -7.91 24.31
CA SER A 512 -10.70 -7.24 25.28
C SER A 512 -9.27 -7.11 24.76
N LEU A 513 -8.76 -8.12 24.06
CA LEU A 513 -7.44 -8.12 23.44
C LEU A 513 -7.35 -7.04 22.33
N PHE A 514 -8.35 -6.98 21.45
CA PHE A 514 -8.38 -5.97 20.38
C PHE A 514 -8.63 -4.55 20.93
N PHE A 515 -9.33 -4.39 22.04
CA PHE A 515 -9.42 -3.12 22.76
C PHE A 515 -8.05 -2.66 23.25
N ASP A 516 -7.28 -3.57 23.84
CA ASP A 516 -5.94 -3.28 24.32
C ASP A 516 -4.98 -2.94 23.14
N LEU A 517 -5.03 -3.70 22.05
CA LEU A 517 -4.26 -3.41 20.82
C LEU A 517 -4.61 -2.03 20.25
N SER A 518 -5.90 -1.67 20.20
CA SER A 518 -6.34 -0.33 19.77
C SER A 518 -5.84 0.77 20.70
N ALA A 519 -5.82 0.53 22.01
CA ALA A 519 -5.27 1.49 22.98
C ALA A 519 -3.76 1.70 22.79
N VAL A 520 -3.01 0.63 22.49
CA VAL A 520 -1.57 0.71 22.18
C VAL A 520 -1.33 1.48 20.89
N ALA A 521 -2.05 1.16 19.80
CA ALA A 521 -1.93 1.87 18.54
C ALA A 521 -2.25 3.38 18.68
N SER A 522 -3.29 3.71 19.45
CA SER A 522 -3.65 5.09 19.77
C SER A 522 -2.57 5.82 20.57
N ALA A 523 -1.97 5.16 21.56
CA ALA A 523 -0.89 5.74 22.38
C ALA A 523 0.38 6.00 21.55
N ASN A 524 0.71 5.10 20.61
CA ASN A 524 1.86 5.26 19.71
C ASN A 524 1.66 6.43 18.73
N ALA A 525 0.47 6.56 18.14
CA ALA A 525 0.11 7.71 17.31
C ALA A 525 0.22 9.01 18.11
N SER A 526 -0.30 9.04 19.34
CA SER A 526 -0.27 10.19 20.24
C SER A 526 1.14 10.64 20.62
N GLY A 527 2.03 9.69 20.91
CA GLY A 527 3.45 9.98 21.20
C GLY A 527 4.15 10.64 20.02
N SER A 528 3.91 10.11 18.80
CA SER A 528 4.45 10.70 17.57
C SER A 528 3.94 12.12 17.33
N VAL A 529 2.64 12.34 17.48
CA VAL A 529 2.01 13.67 17.33
C VAL A 529 2.54 14.65 18.36
N ALA A 530 2.60 14.26 19.63
CA ALA A 530 3.07 15.14 20.70
C ALA A 530 4.49 15.66 20.46
N ARG A 531 5.38 14.77 19.98
CA ARG A 531 6.74 15.12 19.63
C ARG A 531 6.80 16.02 18.40
N ALA A 532 6.21 15.58 17.28
CA ALA A 532 6.27 16.32 16.03
C ALA A 532 5.66 17.73 16.15
N CYS A 533 4.50 17.85 16.79
CA CYS A 533 3.85 19.16 16.99
C CYS A 533 4.69 20.11 17.84
N ALA A 534 5.36 19.62 18.90
CA ALA A 534 6.24 20.44 19.72
C ALA A 534 7.50 20.89 18.93
N GLU A 535 8.17 19.95 18.26
CA GLU A 535 9.37 20.26 17.48
C GLU A 535 9.09 21.25 16.36
N LEU A 536 7.97 21.10 15.64
CA LEU A 536 7.64 21.96 14.51
C LEU A 536 7.15 23.34 14.94
N LEU A 537 6.40 23.44 16.04
CA LEU A 537 5.87 24.72 16.51
C LEU A 537 6.94 25.58 17.17
N PHE A 538 7.85 24.98 17.94
CA PHE A 538 8.87 25.71 18.72
C PHE A 538 10.28 25.63 18.15
N GLY A 539 10.61 24.60 17.34
CA GLY A 539 11.95 24.41 16.82
C GLY A 539 12.41 25.44 15.78
N TYR A 540 11.47 26.19 15.21
CA TYR A 540 11.75 27.32 14.31
C TYR A 540 11.64 28.69 14.99
N GLY A 541 11.69 28.74 16.33
CA GLY A 541 11.40 29.92 17.15
C GLY A 541 12.22 31.17 16.84
N GLU A 542 13.44 31.03 16.32
CA GLU A 542 14.28 32.16 15.88
C GLU A 542 13.70 32.90 14.66
N HIS A 543 13.07 32.17 13.75
CA HIS A 543 12.52 32.71 12.52
C HIS A 543 10.99 32.88 12.55
N PHE A 544 10.33 32.14 13.42
CA PHE A 544 8.87 32.12 13.57
C PHE A 544 8.53 32.18 15.07
N PRO A 545 8.55 33.38 15.68
CA PRO A 545 8.30 33.54 17.12
C PRO A 545 6.87 33.11 17.47
N VAL A 546 6.75 32.29 18.52
CA VAL A 546 5.46 31.79 19.02
C VAL A 546 4.96 32.73 20.12
N SER A 547 3.73 33.24 19.97
CA SER A 547 3.10 34.09 20.97
C SER A 547 2.84 33.36 22.29
N ALA A 548 2.74 34.11 23.39
CA ALA A 548 2.38 33.54 24.70
C ALA A 548 1.00 32.84 24.65
N THR A 549 0.04 33.41 23.92
CA THR A 549 -1.30 32.81 23.71
C THR A 549 -1.21 31.47 23.00
N THR A 550 -0.43 31.38 21.92
CA THR A 550 -0.21 30.13 21.17
C THR A 550 0.48 29.08 22.06
N ARG A 551 1.48 29.50 22.85
CA ARG A 551 2.15 28.60 23.80
C ARG A 551 1.20 28.04 24.84
N ASN A 552 0.40 28.88 25.48
CA ASN A 552 -0.58 28.45 26.49
C ASN A 552 -1.64 27.50 25.89
N ALA A 553 -2.11 27.75 24.68
CA ALA A 553 -3.06 26.89 23.99
C ALA A 553 -2.44 25.50 23.69
N PHE A 554 -1.19 25.47 23.21
CA PHE A 554 -0.45 24.24 22.99
C PHE A 554 -0.28 23.45 24.29
N ASP A 555 0.17 24.10 25.37
CA ASP A 555 0.39 23.44 26.68
C ASP A 555 -0.90 22.84 27.23
N HIS A 556 -2.04 23.54 27.05
CA HIS A 556 -3.35 23.01 27.43
C HIS A 556 -3.73 21.75 26.64
N LEU A 557 -3.58 21.75 25.32
CA LEU A 557 -3.86 20.58 24.47
C LEU A 557 -2.91 19.42 24.79
N ARG A 558 -1.63 19.71 25.00
CA ARG A 558 -0.62 18.72 25.38
C ARG A 558 -0.88 18.11 26.76
N ALA A 559 -1.34 18.91 27.72
CA ALA A 559 -1.72 18.42 29.05
C ALA A 559 -2.92 17.45 28.97
N LYS A 560 -3.94 17.77 28.17
CA LYS A 560 -5.07 16.86 27.91
C LYS A 560 -4.59 15.55 27.29
N LEU A 561 -3.73 15.62 26.26
CA LEU A 561 -3.16 14.45 25.62
C LEU A 561 -2.36 13.57 26.61
N LYS A 562 -1.54 14.18 27.48
CA LYS A 562 -0.78 13.47 28.51
C LYS A 562 -1.69 12.72 29.48
N LEU A 563 -2.76 13.36 29.97
CA LEU A 563 -3.71 12.75 30.88
C LEU A 563 -4.49 11.61 30.23
N SER A 564 -4.76 11.70 28.93
CA SER A 564 -5.50 10.68 28.17
C SER A 564 -4.72 9.38 27.92
N LEU A 565 -3.40 9.33 28.16
CA LEU A 565 -2.58 8.11 28.07
C LEU A 565 -2.83 7.11 29.21
N CYS A 566 -3.68 7.47 30.18
CA CYS A 566 -4.01 6.60 31.32
C CYS A 566 -4.48 5.21 30.85
N GLY A 567 -3.85 4.16 31.36
CA GLY A 567 -4.16 2.76 31.05
C GLY A 567 -3.41 2.16 29.86
N SER A 568 -2.72 2.94 29.01
CA SER A 568 -2.03 2.42 27.82
C SER A 568 -0.87 1.46 28.16
N ALA A 569 -0.13 1.73 29.23
CA ALA A 569 0.92 0.82 29.70
C ALA A 569 0.34 -0.49 30.27
N ALA A 570 -0.79 -0.43 30.97
CA ALA A 570 -1.50 -1.62 31.45
C ALA A 570 -2.02 -2.47 30.29
N ALA A 571 -2.51 -1.85 29.21
CA ALA A 571 -2.90 -2.56 27.98
C ALA A 571 -1.72 -3.33 27.38
N ARG A 572 -0.54 -2.70 27.22
CA ARG A 572 0.68 -3.38 26.77
C ARG A 572 1.02 -4.60 27.62
N ASN A 573 0.99 -4.44 28.94
CA ASN A 573 1.29 -5.54 29.86
C ASN A 573 0.31 -6.72 29.71
N ARG A 574 -0.99 -6.44 29.54
CA ARG A 574 -1.99 -7.53 29.34
C ARG A 574 -1.74 -8.29 28.04
N ILE A 575 -1.44 -7.59 26.95
CA ILE A 575 -1.11 -8.24 25.67
C ILE A 575 0.18 -9.06 25.79
N ALA A 576 1.22 -8.52 26.44
CA ALA A 576 2.47 -9.23 26.67
C ALA A 576 2.27 -10.50 27.53
N GLN A 577 1.41 -10.44 28.57
CA GLN A 577 1.03 -11.60 29.37
C GLN A 577 0.26 -12.63 28.55
N PHE A 578 -0.66 -12.20 27.70
CA PHE A 578 -1.37 -13.09 26.77
C PHE A 578 -0.39 -13.81 25.85
N LEU A 579 0.53 -13.11 25.19
CA LEU A 579 1.53 -13.72 24.30
C LEU A 579 2.41 -14.73 25.04
N ARG A 580 2.84 -14.43 26.28
CA ARG A 580 3.62 -15.37 27.10
C ARG A 580 2.84 -16.63 27.45
N ALA A 581 1.57 -16.49 27.82
CA ALA A 581 0.73 -17.62 28.18
C ALA A 581 0.50 -18.55 26.98
N GLU A 582 0.20 -17.97 25.81
CA GLU A 582 0.00 -18.76 24.57
C GLU A 582 1.30 -19.43 24.07
N HIS A 583 2.44 -18.78 24.28
CA HIS A 583 3.74 -19.34 23.88
C HIS A 583 4.18 -20.52 24.76
N GLN A 584 3.71 -20.60 26.02
CA GLN A 584 4.05 -21.67 26.97
C GLN A 584 3.10 -22.88 26.89
N CYS A 585 1.96 -22.75 26.21
CA CYS A 585 1.00 -23.81 25.97
C CYS A 585 1.30 -24.60 24.71
#